data_66b7dc575c48a127fce5f8285d648e03
#
_entry.id   66b7dc575c48a127fce5f8285d648e03
#
_cell.length_a   1.000
_cell.length_b   1.000
_cell.length_c   1.000
_cell.angle_alpha   90.00
_cell.angle_beta   90.00
_cell.angle_gamma   90.00
#
_symmetry.space_group_name_H-M   'P 1'
#
loop_
_entity.id
_entity.type
_entity.pdbx_description
1 polymer ?
#
loop_
_entity_poly.entity_id
_entity_poly.type
_entity_poly.pdbx_seq_one_letter_code
_entity_poly.pdbx_strand_id
1 'polypeptide(L)'
;MNVLDYEAVKEHINILNVAYHINLEIIKQNGAEAKVICPFCGYKKLSKQPTMSLNIRSNKYHCFSCGKGGYALGLYAKFMNISNDRALKELLEKECYSLDKSKFEITPVNQLEETEMRDRVYRAFLNMLKLEPSHKKELKDLGFLDSSITEGLYKSVPKNYIKRRLIGSALSRKFNLCGIPGFFQEEDFKWTFSRCDGFFVPVLNEHGLIEGLSIHLDKEFNGNKDIWFSSNNKVNGTGARSWIMKNNITEDSETVVVTDNFLLGNLIKETINSPMIAFQNFTNSYTILSKIENTNIRNILFVIRLPNANQNLDYIINCIFSDLIPLKYNLDIKYISNYKDFFDDKFNETYSLKKVA
;
A
#
# COMPACT_ATOMS: atom_id res chain seq x y z
N MET A 1 10.74 3.91 -24.19
CA MET A 1 9.32 4.23 -23.88
C MET A 1 9.33 4.96 -22.57
N ASN A 2 8.90 6.22 -22.53
CA ASN A 2 8.94 6.99 -21.29
C ASN A 2 8.08 6.29 -20.22
N VAL A 3 8.69 5.97 -19.10
CA VAL A 3 8.02 5.45 -17.91
C VAL A 3 7.06 6.55 -17.45
N LEU A 4 5.78 6.38 -17.74
CA LEU A 4 4.74 7.26 -17.18
C LEU A 4 4.76 7.07 -15.66
N ASP A 5 4.89 8.15 -14.92
CA ASP A 5 4.81 8.12 -13.46
C ASP A 5 3.41 7.63 -13.06
N TYR A 6 3.33 6.35 -12.69
CA TYR A 6 2.09 5.66 -12.34
C TYR A 6 1.33 6.39 -11.23
N GLU A 7 2.03 6.96 -10.26
CA GLU A 7 1.42 7.68 -9.15
C GLU A 7 0.80 9.01 -9.62
N ALA A 8 1.49 9.74 -10.50
CA ALA A 8 0.96 10.97 -11.07
C ALA A 8 -0.31 10.71 -11.89
N VAL A 9 -0.36 9.61 -12.62
CA VAL A 9 -1.52 9.26 -13.46
C VAL A 9 -2.70 8.76 -12.64
N LYS A 10 -2.45 7.99 -11.58
CA LYS A 10 -3.48 7.47 -10.68
C LYS A 10 -4.28 8.56 -9.97
N GLU A 11 -3.66 9.69 -9.67
CA GLU A 11 -4.33 10.86 -9.08
C GLU A 11 -5.32 11.51 -10.06
N HIS A 12 -5.15 11.30 -11.36
CA HIS A 12 -6.00 11.88 -12.41
C HIS A 12 -7.19 11.00 -12.81
N ILE A 13 -7.22 9.71 -12.43
CA ILE A 13 -8.34 8.81 -12.75
C ILE A 13 -9.53 9.10 -11.83
N ASN A 14 -10.55 9.75 -12.36
CA ASN A 14 -11.76 10.12 -11.61
C ASN A 14 -12.81 9.00 -11.63
N ILE A 15 -13.43 8.72 -10.47
CA ILE A 15 -14.42 7.66 -10.31
C ILE A 15 -15.69 7.87 -11.18
N LEU A 16 -16.08 9.12 -11.43
CA LEU A 16 -17.23 9.40 -12.31
C LEU A 16 -16.90 9.13 -13.77
N ASN A 17 -15.69 9.49 -14.23
CA ASN A 17 -15.24 9.19 -15.57
C ASN A 17 -15.18 7.69 -15.81
N VAL A 18 -14.65 6.95 -14.83
CA VAL A 18 -14.65 5.48 -14.88
C VAL A 18 -16.07 4.95 -14.93
N ALA A 19 -16.98 5.44 -14.07
CA ALA A 19 -18.38 5.04 -14.09
C ALA A 19 -19.02 5.28 -15.45
N TYR A 20 -18.75 6.43 -16.08
CA TYR A 20 -19.20 6.75 -17.41
C TYR A 20 -18.66 5.77 -18.48
N HIS A 21 -17.35 5.45 -18.42
CA HIS A 21 -16.72 4.53 -19.36
C HIS A 21 -17.24 3.09 -19.31
N ILE A 22 -17.69 2.66 -18.15
CA ILE A 22 -18.31 1.34 -17.97
C ILE A 22 -19.84 1.41 -18.00
N ASN A 23 -20.39 2.51 -18.50
CA ASN A 23 -21.81 2.76 -18.65
C ASN A 23 -22.62 2.54 -17.35
N LEU A 24 -22.10 2.98 -16.21
CA LEU A 24 -22.87 2.98 -14.97
C LEU A 24 -23.81 4.18 -14.95
N GLU A 25 -25.09 3.90 -14.89
CA GLU A 25 -26.13 4.93 -14.73
C GLU A 25 -26.09 5.51 -13.31
N ILE A 26 -25.92 6.83 -13.22
CA ILE A 26 -25.99 7.56 -11.96
C ILE A 26 -27.46 7.81 -11.65
N ILE A 27 -28.01 7.06 -10.70
CA ILE A 27 -29.43 7.15 -10.30
C ILE A 27 -29.69 8.39 -9.46
N LYS A 28 -28.72 8.75 -8.60
CA LYS A 28 -28.84 9.92 -7.72
C LYS A 28 -27.44 10.44 -7.39
N GLN A 29 -27.27 11.75 -7.41
CA GLN A 29 -26.07 12.40 -6.93
C GLN A 29 -26.42 13.45 -5.89
N ASN A 30 -25.66 13.48 -4.80
CA ASN A 30 -25.80 14.46 -3.74
C ASN A 30 -24.40 14.89 -3.28
N GLY A 31 -23.98 16.09 -3.70
CA GLY A 31 -22.64 16.60 -3.44
C GLY A 31 -21.54 15.66 -3.95
N ALA A 32 -20.71 15.17 -3.04
CA ALA A 32 -19.58 14.30 -3.36
C ALA A 32 -19.95 12.81 -3.48
N GLU A 33 -21.20 12.43 -3.33
CA GLU A 33 -21.65 11.04 -3.46
C GLU A 33 -22.58 10.85 -4.65
N ALA A 34 -22.30 9.81 -5.45
CA ALA A 34 -23.21 9.32 -6.48
C ALA A 34 -23.66 7.89 -6.16
N LYS A 35 -24.93 7.58 -6.44
CA LYS A 35 -25.51 6.25 -6.24
C LYS A 35 -25.75 5.60 -7.59
N VAL A 36 -25.26 4.36 -7.74
CA VAL A 36 -25.39 3.57 -8.98
C VAL A 36 -25.84 2.14 -8.66
N ILE A 37 -26.35 1.46 -9.66
CA ILE A 37 -26.57 0.01 -9.57
C ILE A 37 -25.21 -0.68 -9.62
N CYS A 38 -24.94 -1.56 -8.65
CA CYS A 38 -23.67 -2.27 -8.60
C CYS A 38 -23.50 -3.18 -9.82
N PRO A 39 -22.44 -3.02 -10.64
CA PRO A 39 -22.24 -3.87 -11.82
C PRO A 39 -21.88 -5.31 -11.47
N PHE A 40 -21.44 -5.57 -10.22
CA PHE A 40 -21.01 -6.88 -9.79
C PHE A 40 -22.14 -7.76 -9.21
N CYS A 41 -23.18 -7.14 -8.65
CA CYS A 41 -24.30 -7.88 -8.07
C CYS A 41 -25.68 -7.36 -8.48
N GLY A 42 -25.79 -6.14 -8.98
CA GLY A 42 -27.06 -5.50 -9.33
C GLY A 42 -27.75 -6.13 -10.53
N TYR A 43 -27.00 -6.59 -11.52
CA TYR A 43 -27.56 -7.26 -12.70
C TYR A 43 -28.15 -8.65 -12.40
N LYS A 44 -27.74 -9.27 -11.28
CA LYS A 44 -28.27 -10.59 -10.85
C LYS A 44 -29.54 -10.48 -10.01
N LYS A 45 -29.84 -9.30 -9.48
CA LYS A 45 -31.06 -9.01 -8.74
C LYS A 45 -31.90 -8.09 -9.60
N LEU A 46 -33.10 -8.48 -9.94
CA LEU A 46 -34.12 -7.68 -10.68
C LEU A 46 -34.49 -6.34 -9.97
N SER A 47 -33.72 -5.96 -8.96
CA SER A 47 -33.92 -4.73 -8.17
C SER A 47 -33.22 -3.55 -8.85
N LYS A 48 -33.99 -2.56 -9.26
CA LYS A 48 -33.53 -1.27 -9.76
C LYS A 48 -32.98 -0.34 -8.67
N GLN A 49 -32.75 -0.82 -7.45
CA GLN A 49 -32.27 0.03 -6.36
C GLN A 49 -30.75 0.20 -6.41
N PRO A 50 -30.24 1.43 -6.29
CA PRO A 50 -28.82 1.70 -6.28
C PRO A 50 -28.19 1.17 -4.98
N THR A 51 -27.34 0.15 -5.09
CA THR A 51 -26.67 -0.50 -3.96
C THR A 51 -25.20 -0.11 -3.81
N MET A 52 -24.64 0.59 -4.80
CA MET A 52 -23.24 1.05 -4.78
C MET A 52 -23.19 2.57 -4.65
N SER A 53 -22.30 3.03 -3.79
CA SER A 53 -21.93 4.44 -3.64
C SER A 53 -20.58 4.69 -4.30
N LEU A 54 -20.49 5.78 -5.07
CA LEU A 54 -19.27 6.35 -5.59
C LEU A 54 -18.98 7.62 -4.79
N ASN A 55 -17.85 7.68 -4.12
CA ASN A 55 -17.41 8.89 -3.44
C ASN A 55 -16.43 9.65 -4.34
N ILE A 56 -16.85 10.82 -4.82
CA ILE A 56 -16.12 11.61 -5.81
C ILE A 56 -14.85 12.21 -5.20
N ARG A 57 -14.91 12.66 -3.93
CA ARG A 57 -13.76 13.29 -3.26
C ARG A 57 -12.65 12.31 -2.95
N SER A 58 -13.00 11.14 -2.43
CA SER A 58 -12.02 10.11 -2.08
C SER A 58 -11.68 9.18 -3.24
N ASN A 59 -12.33 9.35 -4.39
CA ASN A 59 -12.15 8.55 -5.60
C ASN A 59 -12.39 7.04 -5.38
N LYS A 60 -13.35 6.70 -4.49
CA LYS A 60 -13.66 5.34 -4.03
C LYS A 60 -15.08 4.93 -4.38
N TYR A 61 -15.26 3.61 -4.52
CA TYR A 61 -16.60 3.02 -4.57
C TYR A 61 -16.77 1.99 -3.46
N HIS A 62 -18.02 1.77 -3.04
CA HIS A 62 -18.39 0.70 -2.14
C HIS A 62 -19.83 0.24 -2.42
N CYS A 63 -20.02 -1.07 -2.56
CA CYS A 63 -21.34 -1.68 -2.68
C CYS A 63 -21.80 -2.23 -1.33
N PHE A 64 -22.90 -1.70 -0.81
CA PHE A 64 -23.49 -2.14 0.46
C PHE A 64 -24.20 -3.50 0.38
N SER A 65 -24.41 -4.03 -0.83
CA SER A 65 -25.09 -5.33 -1.03
C SER A 65 -24.10 -6.50 -1.14
N CYS A 66 -22.96 -6.34 -1.84
CA CYS A 66 -21.99 -7.40 -2.04
C CYS A 66 -20.62 -7.14 -1.40
N GLY A 67 -20.46 -6.01 -0.69
CA GLY A 67 -19.23 -5.66 0.00
C GLY A 67 -18.07 -5.22 -0.90
N LYS A 68 -18.19 -5.33 -2.24
CA LYS A 68 -17.12 -4.93 -3.15
C LYS A 68 -16.85 -3.44 -3.07
N GLY A 69 -15.58 -3.07 -2.91
CA GLY A 69 -15.13 -1.69 -2.83
C GLY A 69 -13.72 -1.52 -3.38
N GLY A 70 -13.28 -0.26 -3.49
CA GLY A 70 -11.95 0.10 -3.98
C GLY A 70 -11.89 1.50 -4.57
N TYR A 71 -10.85 1.77 -5.34
CA TYR A 71 -10.62 3.03 -6.06
C TYR A 71 -11.10 2.94 -7.51
N ALA A 72 -11.14 4.09 -8.20
CA ALA A 72 -11.61 4.23 -9.58
C ALA A 72 -10.94 3.25 -10.56
N LEU A 73 -9.61 3.18 -10.57
CA LEU A 73 -8.88 2.24 -11.42
C LEU A 73 -9.28 0.78 -11.16
N GLY A 74 -9.38 0.40 -9.88
CA GLY A 74 -9.82 -0.94 -9.48
C GLY A 74 -11.27 -1.24 -9.84
N LEU A 75 -12.14 -0.24 -9.93
CA LEU A 75 -13.51 -0.40 -10.44
C LEU A 75 -13.49 -0.81 -11.91
N TYR A 76 -12.70 -0.08 -12.73
CA TYR A 76 -12.56 -0.37 -14.15
C TYR A 76 -11.92 -1.75 -14.38
N ALA A 77 -10.81 -2.02 -13.73
CA ALA A 77 -10.09 -3.29 -13.84
C ALA A 77 -10.98 -4.50 -13.51
N LYS A 78 -11.70 -4.43 -12.39
CA LYS A 78 -12.64 -5.49 -11.97
C LYS A 78 -13.83 -5.64 -12.92
N PHE A 79 -14.34 -4.55 -13.46
CA PHE A 79 -15.47 -4.58 -14.39
C PHE A 79 -15.05 -5.20 -15.74
N MET A 80 -13.91 -4.79 -16.26
CA MET A 80 -13.35 -5.29 -17.52
C MET A 80 -12.68 -6.66 -17.38
N ASN A 81 -12.50 -7.15 -16.16
CA ASN A 81 -11.78 -8.39 -15.85
C ASN A 81 -10.34 -8.39 -16.38
N ILE A 82 -9.61 -7.30 -16.12
CA ILE A 82 -8.22 -7.09 -16.54
C ILE A 82 -7.36 -6.64 -15.36
N SER A 83 -6.03 -6.70 -15.51
CA SER A 83 -5.11 -6.14 -14.51
C SER A 83 -5.23 -4.62 -14.37
N ASN A 84 -4.79 -4.07 -13.24
CA ASN A 84 -4.78 -2.61 -13.04
C ASN A 84 -3.87 -1.90 -14.04
N ASP A 85 -2.75 -2.50 -14.46
CA ASP A 85 -1.84 -1.92 -15.44
C ASP A 85 -2.47 -1.84 -16.83
N ARG A 86 -3.16 -2.90 -17.23
CA ARG A 86 -3.91 -2.91 -18.47
C ARG A 86 -5.06 -1.93 -18.43
N ALA A 87 -5.78 -1.88 -17.30
CA ALA A 87 -6.84 -0.90 -17.08
C ALA A 87 -6.32 0.54 -17.20
N LEU A 88 -5.13 0.80 -16.62
CA LEU A 88 -4.47 2.10 -16.73
C LEU A 88 -4.14 2.46 -18.17
N LYS A 89 -3.51 1.53 -18.91
CA LYS A 89 -3.20 1.75 -20.34
C LYS A 89 -4.46 2.05 -21.15
N GLU A 90 -5.49 1.23 -21.01
CA GLU A 90 -6.75 1.40 -21.73
C GLU A 90 -7.45 2.73 -21.38
N LEU A 91 -7.39 3.16 -20.12
CA LEU A 91 -7.95 4.43 -19.71
C LEU A 91 -7.17 5.61 -20.27
N LEU A 92 -5.84 5.51 -20.35
CA LEU A 92 -4.98 6.55 -20.93
C LEU A 92 -5.13 6.65 -22.46
N GLU A 93 -5.27 5.52 -23.16
CA GLU A 93 -5.40 5.46 -24.62
C GLU A 93 -6.76 6.00 -25.11
N LYS A 94 -7.80 5.93 -24.28
CA LYS A 94 -9.15 6.36 -24.66
C LYS A 94 -9.36 7.86 -24.68
N GLU A 95 -8.32 8.70 -24.74
CA GLU A 95 -8.40 10.17 -24.85
C GLU A 95 -9.39 10.86 -23.87
N CYS A 96 -9.95 10.09 -22.94
CA CYS A 96 -11.02 10.52 -22.05
C CYS A 96 -10.53 11.36 -20.88
N TYR A 97 -9.26 11.57 -20.82
CA TYR A 97 -8.58 12.41 -19.83
C TYR A 97 -8.06 13.73 -20.40
N SER A 98 -8.77 14.30 -21.38
CA SER A 98 -8.66 15.75 -21.60
C SER A 98 -9.23 16.42 -20.33
N LEU A 99 -8.33 16.61 -19.38
CA LEU A 99 -8.62 17.25 -18.11
C LEU A 99 -9.12 18.67 -18.38
N ASP A 100 -10.40 18.84 -18.33
CA ASP A 100 -10.97 20.18 -18.13
C ASP A 100 -10.70 20.56 -16.67
N LYS A 101 -9.49 21.08 -16.43
CA LYS A 101 -9.01 21.53 -15.12
C LYS A 101 -9.88 22.61 -14.49
N SER A 102 -10.81 23.19 -15.25
CA SER A 102 -11.64 24.32 -14.80
C SER A 102 -12.84 23.94 -13.97
N LYS A 103 -13.22 22.64 -13.88
CA LYS A 103 -14.44 22.20 -13.20
C LYS A 103 -14.24 21.57 -11.82
N PHE A 104 -13.01 21.43 -11.37
CA PHE A 104 -12.72 20.82 -10.07
C PHE A 104 -11.95 21.80 -9.21
N GLU A 105 -12.60 22.37 -8.19
CA GLU A 105 -11.91 22.90 -7.03
C GLU A 105 -11.24 21.69 -6.32
N ILE A 106 -10.02 21.40 -6.73
CA ILE A 106 -9.17 20.46 -6.03
C ILE A 106 -8.82 21.14 -4.71
N THR A 107 -9.41 20.65 -3.61
CA THR A 107 -8.84 20.99 -2.29
C THR A 107 -7.37 20.58 -2.38
N PRO A 108 -6.40 21.50 -2.15
CA PRO A 108 -5.01 21.16 -2.34
C PRO A 108 -4.68 19.98 -1.44
N VAL A 109 -4.39 18.83 -2.05
CA VAL A 109 -3.75 17.72 -1.37
C VAL A 109 -2.39 18.29 -0.95
N ASN A 110 -2.11 18.37 0.33
CA ASN A 110 -0.83 18.85 0.81
C ASN A 110 0.27 18.08 0.09
N GLN A 111 1.13 18.82 -0.62
CA GLN A 111 2.22 18.23 -1.36
C GLN A 111 3.08 17.42 -0.40
N LEU A 112 3.45 16.22 -0.80
CA LEU A 112 4.33 15.37 0.00
C LEU A 112 5.70 16.05 0.12
N GLU A 113 6.23 16.12 1.35
CA GLU A 113 7.58 16.60 1.59
C GLU A 113 8.64 15.65 1.00
N GLU A 114 9.83 16.19 0.74
CA GLU A 114 10.97 15.41 0.25
C GLU A 114 11.34 14.27 1.22
N THR A 115 11.94 13.21 0.69
CA THR A 115 12.25 11.99 1.47
C THR A 115 13.15 12.26 2.66
N GLU A 116 14.15 13.12 2.51
CA GLU A 116 15.08 13.52 3.57
C GLU A 116 14.34 14.23 4.72
N MET A 117 13.37 15.08 4.41
CA MET A 117 12.56 15.74 5.42
C MET A 117 11.66 14.73 6.14
N ARG A 118 11.01 13.82 5.39
CA ARG A 118 10.19 12.76 5.98
C ARG A 118 11.01 11.88 6.90
N ASP A 119 12.20 11.46 6.48
CA ASP A 119 13.12 10.67 7.30
C ASP A 119 13.47 11.36 8.62
N ARG A 120 13.88 12.62 8.54
CA ARG A 120 14.20 13.42 9.74
C ARG A 120 13.03 13.52 10.72
N VAL A 121 11.82 13.78 10.20
CA VAL A 121 10.61 13.88 11.02
C VAL A 121 10.26 12.52 11.61
N TYR A 122 10.25 11.46 10.82
CA TYR A 122 9.89 10.12 11.29
C TYR A 122 10.91 9.57 12.31
N ARG A 123 12.21 9.77 12.13
CA ARG A 123 13.22 9.39 13.14
C ARG A 123 13.03 10.16 14.43
N ALA A 124 12.81 11.48 14.37
CA ALA A 124 12.53 12.29 15.55
C ALA A 124 11.23 11.81 16.24
N PHE A 125 10.19 11.51 15.47
CA PHE A 125 8.93 10.97 15.97
C PHE A 125 9.11 9.62 16.67
N LEU A 126 9.73 8.66 16.00
CA LEU A 126 9.91 7.30 16.53
C LEU A 126 10.78 7.30 17.80
N ASN A 127 11.77 8.21 17.89
CA ASN A 127 12.61 8.36 19.10
C ASN A 127 11.83 8.88 20.32
N MET A 128 10.65 9.50 20.13
CA MET A 128 9.77 9.90 21.22
C MET A 128 8.85 8.77 21.71
N LEU A 129 8.86 7.63 21.04
CA LEU A 129 7.99 6.49 21.31
C LEU A 129 8.76 5.35 21.99
N LYS A 130 8.00 4.47 22.64
CA LYS A 130 8.51 3.23 23.22
C LYS A 130 7.90 2.04 22.46
N LEU A 131 8.61 0.92 22.44
CA LEU A 131 8.06 -0.37 22.04
C LEU A 131 7.52 -1.07 23.28
N GLU A 132 6.22 -1.40 23.27
CA GLU A 132 5.59 -2.13 24.36
C GLU A 132 6.12 -3.58 24.43
N PRO A 133 6.21 -4.18 25.63
CA PRO A 133 6.72 -5.54 25.79
C PRO A 133 5.96 -6.59 24.96
N SER A 134 4.65 -6.42 24.77
CA SER A 134 3.81 -7.31 23.94
C SER A 134 4.27 -7.30 22.48
N HIS A 135 4.48 -6.11 21.89
CA HIS A 135 4.94 -5.97 20.51
C HIS A 135 6.40 -6.42 20.34
N LYS A 136 7.24 -6.16 21.35
CA LYS A 136 8.60 -6.72 21.33
C LYS A 136 8.58 -8.25 21.34
N LYS A 137 7.70 -8.85 22.11
CA LYS A 137 7.51 -10.31 22.12
C LYS A 137 7.01 -10.80 20.77
N GLU A 138 6.00 -10.14 20.18
CA GLU A 138 5.49 -10.48 18.86
C GLU A 138 6.60 -10.50 17.80
N LEU A 139 7.44 -9.45 17.76
CA LEU A 139 8.58 -9.39 16.83
C LEU A 139 9.57 -10.54 17.05
N LYS A 140 9.86 -10.90 18.31
CA LYS A 140 10.70 -12.07 18.62
C LYS A 140 10.07 -13.40 18.19
N ASP A 141 8.77 -13.53 18.40
CA ASP A 141 8.03 -14.72 17.97
C ASP A 141 7.99 -14.86 16.44
N LEU A 142 8.07 -13.74 15.71
CA LEU A 142 8.22 -13.70 14.25
C LEU A 142 9.65 -14.04 13.79
N GLY A 143 10.65 -14.01 14.67
CA GLY A 143 12.04 -14.38 14.36
C GLY A 143 13.07 -13.23 14.41
N PHE A 144 12.65 -12.01 14.76
CA PHE A 144 13.56 -10.88 14.86
C PHE A 144 14.50 -10.99 16.09
N LEU A 145 15.75 -10.63 15.89
CA LEU A 145 16.74 -10.49 16.98
C LEU A 145 16.55 -9.18 17.75
N ASP A 146 17.03 -9.11 18.98
CA ASP A 146 16.95 -7.86 19.79
C ASP A 146 17.68 -6.68 19.13
N SER A 147 18.82 -6.92 18.49
CA SER A 147 19.56 -5.93 17.68
C SER A 147 18.69 -5.39 16.56
N SER A 148 18.12 -6.28 15.74
CA SER A 148 17.28 -5.95 14.61
C SER A 148 16.01 -5.16 15.02
N ILE A 149 15.42 -5.53 16.17
CA ILE A 149 14.26 -4.79 16.72
C ILE A 149 14.65 -3.36 17.06
N THR A 150 15.85 -3.17 17.61
CA THR A 150 16.34 -1.84 18.01
C THR A 150 16.71 -1.00 16.80
N GLU A 151 17.45 -1.56 15.85
CA GLU A 151 17.89 -0.90 14.61
C GLU A 151 16.72 -0.61 13.67
N GLY A 152 15.73 -1.49 13.61
CA GLY A 152 14.52 -1.35 12.80
C GLY A 152 13.56 -0.27 13.27
N LEU A 153 13.84 0.40 14.39
CA LEU A 153 13.06 1.51 14.93
C LEU A 153 11.57 1.18 15.15
N TYR A 154 11.24 -0.08 15.40
CA TYR A 154 9.86 -0.48 15.72
C TYR A 154 9.38 0.18 17.00
N LYS A 155 8.22 0.80 16.97
CA LYS A 155 7.65 1.54 18.10
C LYS A 155 6.14 1.35 18.17
N SER A 156 5.60 1.18 19.38
CA SER A 156 4.16 1.06 19.60
C SER A 156 3.43 2.38 19.38
N VAL A 157 2.24 2.30 18.78
CA VAL A 157 1.37 3.47 18.64
C VAL A 157 0.80 3.85 20.00
N PRO A 158 0.98 5.09 20.47
CA PRO A 158 0.46 5.52 21.78
C PRO A 158 -1.07 5.51 21.81
N LYS A 159 -1.66 4.75 22.74
CA LYS A 159 -3.12 4.70 22.96
C LYS A 159 -3.66 5.99 23.57
N ASN A 160 -2.86 6.64 24.43
CA ASN A 160 -3.27 7.84 25.17
C ASN A 160 -3.34 9.07 24.25
N TYR A 161 -4.51 9.71 24.20
CA TYR A 161 -4.78 10.89 23.38
C TYR A 161 -3.88 12.08 23.73
N ILE A 162 -3.74 12.39 25.03
CA ILE A 162 -2.93 13.54 25.48
C ILE A 162 -1.47 13.33 25.07
N LYS A 163 -0.95 12.10 25.18
CA LYS A 163 0.41 11.77 24.76
C LYS A 163 0.60 12.02 23.26
N ARG A 164 -0.37 11.63 22.41
CA ARG A 164 -0.28 11.89 20.96
C ARG A 164 -0.24 13.38 20.63
N ARG A 165 -1.06 14.19 21.30
CA ARG A 165 -1.04 15.66 21.15
C ARG A 165 0.27 16.29 21.62
N LEU A 166 0.81 15.85 22.74
CA LEU A 166 2.09 16.34 23.24
C LEU A 166 3.22 16.05 22.27
N ILE A 167 3.24 14.84 21.69
CA ILE A 167 4.22 14.43 20.68
C ILE A 167 4.05 15.28 19.41
N GLY A 168 2.84 15.41 18.87
CA GLY A 168 2.57 16.24 17.70
C GLY A 168 2.97 17.69 17.91
N SER A 169 2.63 18.27 19.08
CA SER A 169 3.02 19.64 19.45
C SER A 169 4.54 19.80 19.62
N ALA A 170 5.24 18.81 20.15
CA ALA A 170 6.69 18.87 20.30
C ALA A 170 7.41 18.75 18.94
N LEU A 171 6.90 17.92 18.02
CA LEU A 171 7.42 17.79 16.66
C LEU A 171 7.18 19.07 15.86
N SER A 172 5.98 19.66 15.95
CA SER A 172 5.64 20.87 15.17
C SER A 172 6.43 22.12 15.55
N ARG A 173 7.06 22.14 16.73
CA ARG A 173 8.01 23.20 17.10
C ARG A 173 9.34 23.11 16.36
N LYS A 174 9.69 21.93 15.83
CA LYS A 174 10.97 21.66 15.19
C LYS A 174 10.84 21.48 13.67
N PHE A 175 9.67 21.02 13.21
CA PHE A 175 9.42 20.65 11.83
C PHE A 175 8.06 21.17 11.37
N ASN A 176 7.97 21.56 10.11
CA ASN A 176 6.67 21.65 9.44
C ASN A 176 6.14 20.23 9.25
N LEU A 177 4.94 19.92 9.78
CA LEU A 177 4.32 18.61 9.65
C LEU A 177 3.33 18.53 8.49
N CYS A 178 3.07 19.67 7.82
CA CYS A 178 2.33 19.68 6.56
C CYS A 178 3.17 18.95 5.50
N GLY A 179 2.56 18.05 4.74
CA GLY A 179 3.29 17.22 3.78
C GLY A 179 3.90 15.93 4.36
N ILE A 180 3.80 15.72 5.68
CA ILE A 180 4.28 14.50 6.35
C ILE A 180 3.08 13.58 6.64
N PRO A 181 2.95 12.42 5.98
CA PRO A 181 1.83 11.52 6.19
C PRO A 181 1.67 11.08 7.65
N GLY A 182 0.40 10.94 8.06
CA GLY A 182 0.03 10.47 9.40
C GLY A 182 -0.24 11.58 10.41
N PHE A 183 0.32 12.78 10.22
CA PHE A 183 0.08 13.91 11.11
C PHE A 183 -1.02 14.81 10.54
N PHE A 184 -1.81 15.43 11.43
CA PHE A 184 -2.89 16.35 11.08
C PHE A 184 -3.15 17.33 12.22
N GLN A 185 -3.88 18.40 11.94
CA GLN A 185 -4.33 19.35 12.96
C GLN A 185 -5.76 19.07 13.39
N GLU A 186 -6.03 19.26 14.67
CA GLU A 186 -7.37 19.30 15.23
C GLU A 186 -7.97 20.71 15.13
N GLU A 187 -9.22 20.89 15.54
CA GLU A 187 -9.94 22.19 15.46
C GLU A 187 -9.23 23.32 16.19
N ASP A 188 -8.48 23.02 17.24
CA ASP A 188 -7.66 23.98 18.01
C ASP A 188 -6.25 24.21 17.40
N PHE A 189 -6.05 23.82 16.15
CA PHE A 189 -4.81 23.95 15.37
C PHE A 189 -3.61 23.19 15.95
N LYS A 190 -3.80 22.30 16.91
CA LYS A 190 -2.72 21.47 17.45
C LYS A 190 -2.50 20.22 16.62
N TRP A 191 -1.24 19.94 16.38
CA TRP A 191 -0.82 18.74 15.66
C TRP A 191 -0.97 17.48 16.51
N THR A 192 -1.46 16.42 15.86
CA THR A 192 -1.62 15.09 16.44
C THR A 192 -1.54 14.01 15.37
N PHE A 193 -1.84 12.76 15.72
CA PHE A 193 -1.98 11.63 14.81
C PHE A 193 -3.03 10.64 15.31
N SER A 194 -3.55 9.81 14.40
CA SER A 194 -4.64 8.88 14.69
C SER A 194 -4.21 7.80 15.68
N ARG A 195 -5.16 7.34 16.49
CA ARG A 195 -5.02 6.15 17.33
C ARG A 195 -5.14 4.91 16.43
N CYS A 196 -4.22 3.97 16.64
CA CYS A 196 -4.32 2.59 16.18
C CYS A 196 -3.80 1.69 17.28
N ASP A 197 -4.31 0.46 17.39
CA ASP A 197 -3.74 -0.55 18.26
C ASP A 197 -2.76 -1.39 17.41
N GLY A 198 -1.46 -1.23 17.66
CA GLY A 198 -0.39 -1.82 16.88
C GLY A 198 0.95 -1.09 17.03
N PHE A 199 1.87 -1.36 16.14
CA PHE A 199 3.19 -0.74 16.15
C PHE A 199 3.64 -0.29 14.75
N PHE A 200 4.48 0.74 14.71
CA PHE A 200 5.05 1.30 13.50
C PHE A 200 6.13 0.39 12.92
N VAL A 201 6.09 0.23 11.61
CA VAL A 201 7.08 -0.46 10.78
C VAL A 201 7.63 0.56 9.80
N PRO A 202 8.87 1.06 9.96
CA PRO A 202 9.48 1.97 9.01
C PRO A 202 9.68 1.31 7.65
N VAL A 203 9.33 2.04 6.59
CA VAL A 203 9.59 1.64 5.21
C VAL A 203 10.77 2.43 4.69
N LEU A 204 11.89 1.73 4.50
CA LEU A 204 13.15 2.33 4.10
C LEU A 204 13.36 2.20 2.59
N ASN A 205 13.91 3.24 1.98
CA ASN A 205 14.44 3.16 0.62
C ASN A 205 15.85 2.51 0.61
N GLU A 206 16.44 2.40 -0.57
CA GLU A 206 17.78 1.84 -0.80
C GLU A 206 18.91 2.62 -0.12
N HIS A 207 18.70 3.89 0.20
CA HIS A 207 19.66 4.75 0.92
C HIS A 207 19.44 4.72 2.43
N GLY A 208 18.55 3.87 2.95
CA GLY A 208 18.26 3.76 4.38
C GLY A 208 17.41 4.92 4.94
N LEU A 209 16.82 5.75 4.08
CA LEU A 209 15.91 6.83 4.48
C LEU A 209 14.49 6.31 4.64
N ILE A 210 13.78 6.77 5.67
CA ILE A 210 12.39 6.42 5.91
C ILE A 210 11.49 7.19 4.93
N GLU A 211 10.91 6.49 3.97
CA GLU A 211 9.95 7.06 3.02
C GLU A 211 8.56 7.21 3.63
N GLY A 212 8.18 6.28 4.49
CA GLY A 212 6.88 6.26 5.16
C GLY A 212 6.85 5.29 6.32
N LEU A 213 5.72 5.26 7.01
CA LEU A 213 5.48 4.32 8.10
C LEU A 213 4.26 3.45 7.76
N SER A 214 4.42 2.14 7.88
CA SER A 214 3.32 1.20 8.01
C SER A 214 2.98 0.99 9.48
N ILE A 215 1.76 0.58 9.79
CA ILE A 215 1.34 0.17 11.12
C ILE A 215 0.91 -1.29 11.03
N HIS A 216 1.61 -2.15 11.77
CA HIS A 216 1.17 -3.52 12.00
C HIS A 216 0.16 -3.54 13.14
N LEU A 217 -1.07 -3.95 12.86
CA LEU A 217 -2.19 -3.89 13.79
C LEU A 217 -2.19 -5.09 14.75
N ASP A 218 -2.62 -4.88 15.99
CA ASP A 218 -2.85 -5.97 16.95
C ASP A 218 -3.93 -6.93 16.43
N LYS A 219 -4.96 -6.37 15.80
CA LYS A 219 -6.08 -7.09 15.19
C LYS A 219 -6.29 -6.61 13.75
N GLU A 220 -6.67 -7.50 12.89
CA GLU A 220 -7.02 -7.16 11.52
C GLU A 220 -8.17 -6.15 11.46
N PHE A 221 -8.05 -5.21 10.54
CA PHE A 221 -9.09 -4.24 10.23
C PHE A 221 -9.45 -4.34 8.75
N ASN A 222 -10.70 -4.66 8.46
CA ASN A 222 -11.20 -4.89 7.09
C ASN A 222 -10.35 -5.91 6.31
N GLY A 223 -9.89 -6.96 6.98
CA GLY A 223 -9.06 -8.01 6.38
C GLY A 223 -7.60 -7.61 6.17
N ASN A 224 -7.16 -6.46 6.69
CA ASN A 224 -5.77 -6.02 6.60
C ASN A 224 -5.11 -6.03 7.98
N LYS A 225 -3.97 -6.67 8.08
CA LYS A 225 -3.11 -6.67 9.27
C LYS A 225 -2.19 -5.46 9.29
N ASP A 226 -1.91 -4.88 8.12
CA ASP A 226 -1.02 -3.74 7.94
C ASP A 226 -1.75 -2.59 7.25
N ILE A 227 -1.59 -1.37 7.77
CA ILE A 227 -2.15 -0.14 7.21
C ILE A 227 -1.10 0.95 7.13
N TRP A 228 -1.26 1.89 6.21
CA TRP A 228 -0.39 3.05 6.14
C TRP A 228 -0.67 4.06 7.27
N PHE A 229 0.40 4.60 7.85
CA PHE A 229 0.34 5.79 8.68
C PHE A 229 0.03 6.99 7.79
N SER A 230 -1.25 7.33 7.72
CA SER A 230 -1.80 8.29 6.77
C SER A 230 -2.82 9.20 7.46
N SER A 231 -2.86 10.44 7.04
CA SER A 231 -3.82 11.45 7.52
C SER A 231 -4.64 12.05 6.37
N ASN A 232 -4.79 11.31 5.29
CA ASN A 232 -5.65 11.72 4.18
C ASN A 232 -7.05 12.09 4.69
N ASN A 233 -7.64 13.15 4.16
CA ASN A 233 -8.95 13.70 4.56
C ASN A 233 -9.00 14.30 5.98
N LYS A 234 -7.87 14.59 6.61
CA LYS A 234 -7.76 15.36 7.86
C LYS A 234 -7.29 16.79 7.57
N VAL A 235 -7.59 17.71 8.50
CA VAL A 235 -7.14 19.11 8.38
C VAL A 235 -5.61 19.19 8.37
N ASN A 236 -5.05 19.80 7.34
CA ASN A 236 -3.61 19.84 7.07
C ASN A 236 -2.92 18.46 7.07
N GLY A 237 -3.71 17.39 6.92
CA GLY A 237 -3.20 16.03 6.83
C GLY A 237 -2.70 15.70 5.43
N THR A 238 -1.81 14.71 5.36
CA THR A 238 -1.20 14.24 4.11
C THR A 238 -1.42 12.74 3.96
N GLY A 239 -1.79 12.31 2.76
CA GLY A 239 -1.95 10.90 2.42
C GLY A 239 -0.61 10.19 2.31
N ALA A 240 -0.55 8.94 2.78
CA ALA A 240 0.57 8.07 2.48
C ALA A 240 0.51 7.63 1.01
N ARG A 241 1.67 7.40 0.41
CA ARG A 241 1.82 6.75 -0.89
C ARG A 241 2.02 5.24 -0.71
N SER A 242 1.95 4.51 -1.80
CA SER A 242 2.31 3.08 -1.81
C SER A 242 3.81 2.95 -2.02
N TRP A 243 4.60 3.12 -0.94
CA TRP A 243 6.04 2.93 -1.00
C TRP A 243 6.41 1.46 -1.16
N ILE A 244 7.61 1.24 -1.67
CA ILE A 244 8.15 -0.07 -1.95
C ILE A 244 9.50 -0.17 -1.28
N MET A 245 9.69 -1.21 -0.49
CA MET A 245 11.02 -1.55 0.02
C MET A 245 11.71 -2.49 -0.97
N LYS A 246 12.93 -2.18 -1.33
CA LYS A 246 13.79 -3.09 -2.09
C LYS A 246 15.08 -3.35 -1.34
N ASN A 247 15.65 -4.52 -1.52
CA ASN A 247 16.92 -4.91 -0.94
C ASN A 247 17.71 -5.75 -1.92
N ASN A 248 19.01 -5.46 -1.99
CA ASN A 248 20.03 -6.26 -2.66
C ASN A 248 19.74 -6.63 -4.13
N ILE A 249 18.96 -5.81 -4.84
CA ILE A 249 18.69 -5.98 -6.26
C ILE A 249 19.80 -5.31 -7.03
N THR A 250 20.60 -6.12 -7.76
CA THR A 250 21.69 -5.69 -8.63
C THR A 250 21.42 -6.12 -10.07
N GLU A 251 22.25 -5.65 -11.00
CA GLU A 251 22.17 -6.07 -12.40
C GLU A 251 22.36 -7.59 -12.57
N ASP A 252 23.19 -8.22 -11.73
CA ASP A 252 23.49 -9.66 -11.77
C ASP A 252 22.45 -10.52 -11.04
N SER A 253 21.43 -9.93 -10.43
CA SER A 253 20.40 -10.68 -9.73
C SER A 253 19.57 -11.47 -10.74
N GLU A 254 19.48 -12.79 -10.58
CA GLU A 254 18.66 -13.69 -11.41
C GLU A 254 17.28 -13.98 -10.82
N THR A 255 17.17 -13.90 -9.50
CA THR A 255 15.94 -14.21 -8.76
C THR A 255 15.61 -13.09 -7.80
N VAL A 256 14.32 -12.78 -7.64
CA VAL A 256 13.82 -11.83 -6.65
C VAL A 256 12.68 -12.44 -5.84
N VAL A 257 12.70 -12.21 -4.53
CA VAL A 257 11.59 -12.52 -3.63
C VAL A 257 10.65 -11.32 -3.58
N VAL A 258 9.36 -11.55 -3.74
CA VAL A 258 8.33 -10.51 -3.71
C VAL A 258 7.32 -10.84 -2.61
N THR A 259 7.07 -9.91 -1.70
CA THR A 259 6.11 -10.09 -0.61
C THR A 259 5.21 -8.87 -0.42
N ASP A 260 4.00 -9.10 0.06
CA ASP A 260 3.01 -8.06 0.40
C ASP A 260 3.11 -7.60 1.87
N ASN A 261 4.26 -7.85 2.51
CA ASN A 261 4.45 -7.57 3.92
C ASN A 261 5.85 -7.04 4.25
N PHE A 262 5.93 -5.85 4.84
CA PHE A 262 7.21 -5.22 5.19
C PHE A 262 7.95 -5.92 6.34
N LEU A 263 7.23 -6.51 7.31
CA LEU A 263 7.90 -7.27 8.37
C LEU A 263 8.60 -8.51 7.81
N LEU A 264 7.90 -9.25 6.92
CA LEU A 264 8.53 -10.38 6.24
C LEU A 264 9.71 -9.92 5.37
N GLY A 265 9.54 -8.81 4.64
CA GLY A 265 10.63 -8.22 3.87
C GLY A 265 11.86 -7.87 4.71
N ASN A 266 11.65 -7.23 5.87
CA ASN A 266 12.74 -6.94 6.80
C ASN A 266 13.41 -8.23 7.33
N LEU A 267 12.62 -9.25 7.65
CA LEU A 267 13.14 -10.52 8.13
C LEU A 267 13.97 -11.25 7.04
N ILE A 268 13.51 -11.25 5.78
CA ILE A 268 14.26 -11.76 4.64
C ILE A 268 15.59 -11.02 4.47
N LYS A 269 15.56 -9.68 4.53
CA LYS A 269 16.74 -8.84 4.46
C LYS A 269 17.77 -9.21 5.53
N GLU A 270 17.33 -9.37 6.78
CA GLU A 270 18.21 -9.62 7.92
C GLU A 270 18.77 -11.06 7.95
N THR A 271 17.97 -12.04 7.53
CA THR A 271 18.30 -13.46 7.68
C THR A 271 19.09 -14.00 6.50
N ILE A 272 18.70 -13.68 5.28
CA ILE A 272 19.29 -14.25 4.06
C ILE A 272 19.82 -13.21 3.08
N ASN A 273 19.57 -11.92 3.34
CA ASN A 273 19.99 -10.80 2.50
C ASN A 273 19.74 -11.01 0.98
N SER A 274 18.62 -11.68 0.63
CA SER A 274 18.25 -11.99 -0.74
C SER A 274 17.77 -10.76 -1.50
N PRO A 275 17.92 -10.70 -2.84
CA PRO A 275 17.19 -9.74 -3.66
C PRO A 275 15.71 -9.78 -3.37
N MET A 276 15.10 -8.65 -2.95
CA MET A 276 13.76 -8.64 -2.42
C MET A 276 13.02 -7.34 -2.74
N ILE A 277 11.73 -7.46 -2.99
CA ILE A 277 10.77 -6.37 -3.08
C ILE A 277 9.66 -6.64 -2.06
N ALA A 278 9.41 -5.69 -1.16
CA ALA A 278 8.27 -5.75 -0.27
C ALA A 278 7.40 -4.49 -0.44
N PHE A 279 6.10 -4.68 -0.41
CA PHE A 279 5.11 -3.62 -0.47
C PHE A 279 3.85 -4.02 0.30
N GLN A 280 3.02 -3.06 0.61
CA GLN A 280 1.78 -3.33 1.34
C GLN A 280 0.66 -3.58 0.34
N ASN A 281 0.14 -4.80 0.35
CA ASN A 281 -0.90 -5.32 -0.54
C ASN A 281 -0.47 -5.39 -2.03
N PHE A 282 -0.56 -6.56 -2.61
CA PHE A 282 -0.39 -6.74 -4.05
C PHE A 282 -1.41 -5.91 -4.81
N THR A 283 -0.95 -5.00 -5.67
CA THR A 283 -1.82 -4.11 -6.44
C THR A 283 -1.68 -4.29 -7.95
N ASN A 284 -0.45 -4.42 -8.43
CA ASN A 284 -0.18 -4.57 -9.87
C ASN A 284 1.25 -5.06 -10.15
N SER A 285 1.45 -5.60 -11.35
CA SER A 285 2.74 -6.09 -11.85
C SER A 285 3.73 -4.96 -12.16
N TYR A 286 3.24 -3.78 -12.55
CA TYR A 286 4.08 -2.64 -12.89
C TYR A 286 4.99 -2.22 -11.75
N THR A 287 4.48 -2.28 -10.52
CA THR A 287 5.25 -2.02 -9.30
C THR A 287 6.50 -2.90 -9.19
N ILE A 288 6.38 -4.18 -9.57
CA ILE A 288 7.48 -5.14 -9.57
C ILE A 288 8.40 -4.85 -10.75
N LEU A 289 7.83 -4.74 -11.96
CA LEU A 289 8.58 -4.52 -13.21
C LEU A 289 9.47 -3.28 -13.12
N SER A 290 8.95 -2.17 -12.60
CA SER A 290 9.72 -0.92 -12.45
C SER A 290 10.97 -1.04 -11.56
N LYS A 291 11.08 -2.10 -10.76
CA LYS A 291 12.21 -2.35 -9.87
C LYS A 291 13.20 -3.38 -10.40
N ILE A 292 12.83 -4.15 -11.42
CA ILE A 292 13.65 -5.20 -12.00
C ILE A 292 13.98 -4.96 -13.49
N GLU A 293 13.49 -3.87 -14.07
CA GLU A 293 13.56 -3.58 -15.51
C GLU A 293 14.99 -3.62 -16.09
N ASN A 294 15.98 -3.14 -15.31
CA ASN A 294 17.39 -3.08 -15.74
C ASN A 294 18.24 -4.16 -15.06
N THR A 295 17.67 -5.31 -14.79
CA THR A 295 18.36 -6.42 -14.12
C THR A 295 18.28 -7.70 -14.95
N ASN A 296 19.09 -8.69 -14.59
CA ASN A 296 19.04 -10.03 -15.20
C ASN A 296 17.97 -10.94 -14.56
N ILE A 297 17.11 -10.41 -13.71
CA ILE A 297 16.06 -11.18 -13.03
C ILE A 297 15.14 -11.82 -14.07
N ARG A 298 14.96 -13.15 -13.90
CA ARG A 298 14.04 -13.97 -14.68
C ARG A 298 13.11 -14.78 -13.79
N ASN A 299 13.48 -14.99 -12.53
CA ASN A 299 12.73 -15.78 -11.57
C ASN A 299 12.14 -14.87 -10.50
N ILE A 300 10.83 -14.94 -10.30
CA ILE A 300 10.11 -14.15 -9.31
C ILE A 300 9.39 -15.11 -8.37
N LEU A 301 9.79 -15.12 -7.09
CA LEU A 301 9.15 -15.90 -6.06
C LEU A 301 8.23 -15.00 -5.22
N PHE A 302 6.94 -15.25 -5.33
CA PHE A 302 5.95 -14.61 -4.46
C PHE A 302 5.85 -15.34 -3.13
N VAL A 303 6.02 -14.64 -2.01
CA VAL A 303 5.85 -15.17 -0.67
C VAL A 303 4.67 -14.47 -0.01
N ILE A 304 3.63 -15.22 0.29
CA ILE A 304 2.32 -14.72 0.71
C ILE A 304 1.93 -15.36 2.03
N ARG A 305 1.59 -14.54 3.01
CA ARG A 305 1.12 -15.02 4.31
C ARG A 305 -0.36 -15.40 4.27
N LEU A 306 -0.68 -16.61 4.78
CA LEU A 306 -2.04 -17.06 5.04
C LEU A 306 -2.39 -16.96 6.56
N PRO A 307 -3.67 -16.80 6.93
CA PRO A 307 -4.75 -16.44 6.03
C PRO A 307 -4.68 -14.96 5.67
N ASN A 308 -4.49 -14.69 4.40
CA ASN A 308 -4.76 -13.34 3.93
C ASN A 308 -6.27 -13.27 3.71
N ALA A 309 -6.99 -12.63 4.61
CA ALA A 309 -8.46 -12.53 4.56
C ALA A 309 -8.98 -11.74 3.33
N ASN A 310 -8.07 -11.30 2.48
CA ASN A 310 -8.40 -10.60 1.26
C ASN A 310 -8.87 -11.63 0.20
N GLN A 311 -10.18 -11.84 0.11
CA GLN A 311 -10.84 -12.70 -0.89
C GLN A 311 -10.50 -12.38 -2.36
N ASN A 312 -9.75 -11.30 -2.61
CA ASN A 312 -9.31 -10.88 -3.94
C ASN A 312 -7.84 -11.24 -4.23
N LEU A 313 -7.13 -11.88 -3.29
CA LEU A 313 -5.69 -12.14 -3.46
C LEU A 313 -5.41 -13.03 -4.67
N ASP A 314 -6.14 -14.13 -4.80
CA ASP A 314 -6.00 -15.03 -5.96
C ASP A 314 -6.29 -14.31 -7.28
N TYR A 315 -7.28 -13.43 -7.30
CA TYR A 315 -7.57 -12.62 -8.47
C TYR A 315 -6.42 -11.66 -8.80
N ILE A 316 -5.87 -10.96 -7.80
CA ILE A 316 -4.75 -10.03 -7.99
C ILE A 316 -3.50 -10.78 -8.46
N ILE A 317 -3.20 -11.93 -7.88
CA ILE A 317 -2.08 -12.78 -8.29
C ILE A 317 -2.26 -13.25 -9.72
N ASN A 318 -3.45 -13.72 -10.09
CA ASN A 318 -3.74 -14.13 -11.45
C ASN A 318 -3.59 -12.96 -12.46
N CYS A 319 -3.97 -11.74 -12.08
CA CYS A 319 -3.73 -10.56 -12.89
C CYS A 319 -2.24 -10.27 -13.07
N ILE A 320 -1.47 -10.31 -11.98
CA ILE A 320 -0.02 -10.11 -12.01
C ILE A 320 0.64 -11.18 -12.88
N PHE A 321 0.24 -12.43 -12.75
CA PHE A 321 0.79 -13.51 -13.55
C PHE A 321 0.47 -13.37 -15.04
N SER A 322 -0.76 -13.00 -15.38
CA SER A 322 -1.14 -12.75 -16.77
C SER A 322 -0.34 -11.62 -17.42
N ASP A 323 0.14 -10.67 -16.64
CA ASP A 323 1.00 -9.59 -17.15
C ASP A 323 2.48 -10.01 -17.28
N LEU A 324 2.99 -10.83 -16.33
CA LEU A 324 4.41 -11.20 -16.25
C LEU A 324 4.79 -12.40 -17.14
N ILE A 325 3.90 -13.39 -17.28
CA ILE A 325 4.16 -14.59 -18.08
C ILE A 325 4.51 -14.25 -19.54
N PRO A 326 3.77 -13.37 -20.23
CA PRO A 326 4.12 -12.99 -21.62
C PRO A 326 5.48 -12.32 -21.74
N LEU A 327 6.01 -11.74 -20.65
CA LEU A 327 7.33 -11.13 -20.58
C LEU A 327 8.45 -12.14 -20.27
N LYS A 328 8.12 -13.44 -20.25
CA LYS A 328 9.05 -14.57 -20.03
C LYS A 328 9.71 -14.61 -18.65
N TYR A 329 9.04 -14.12 -17.63
CA TYR A 329 9.42 -14.37 -16.25
C TYR A 329 8.95 -15.75 -15.78
N ASN A 330 9.79 -16.45 -15.03
CA ASN A 330 9.41 -17.66 -14.31
C ASN A 330 8.81 -17.24 -12.97
N LEU A 331 7.58 -17.66 -12.72
CA LEU A 331 6.81 -17.24 -11.54
C LEU A 331 6.56 -18.42 -10.63
N ASP A 332 6.76 -18.22 -9.34
CA ASP A 332 6.45 -19.21 -8.32
C ASP A 332 5.77 -18.54 -7.13
N ILE A 333 4.96 -19.31 -6.39
CA ILE A 333 4.23 -18.84 -5.21
C ILE A 333 4.49 -19.76 -4.04
N LYS A 334 4.90 -19.18 -2.91
CA LYS A 334 4.93 -19.87 -1.63
C LYS A 334 3.92 -19.21 -0.68
N TYR A 335 2.99 -20.03 -0.21
CA TYR A 335 2.09 -19.65 0.88
C TYR A 335 2.71 -20.07 2.21
N ILE A 336 2.73 -19.14 3.17
CA ILE A 336 3.26 -19.37 4.51
C ILE A 336 2.18 -19.10 5.57
N SER A 337 2.09 -19.91 6.60
CA SER A 337 1.19 -19.70 7.74
C SER A 337 1.81 -18.77 8.78
N ASN A 338 3.12 -18.86 8.95
CA ASN A 338 3.90 -17.95 9.79
C ASN A 338 5.23 -17.62 9.09
N TYR A 339 5.95 -16.60 9.57
CA TYR A 339 7.18 -16.15 8.91
C TYR A 339 8.33 -17.17 9.01
N LYS A 340 8.31 -18.03 10.03
CA LYS A 340 9.31 -19.11 10.19
C LYS A 340 9.22 -20.15 9.09
N ASP A 341 8.01 -20.41 8.57
CA ASP A 341 7.79 -21.34 7.47
C ASP A 341 8.56 -20.97 6.19
N PHE A 342 8.95 -19.68 6.07
CA PHE A 342 9.76 -19.21 4.95
C PHE A 342 11.20 -19.72 5.04
N PHE A 343 11.74 -19.89 6.24
CA PHE A 343 13.15 -20.22 6.50
C PHE A 343 13.41 -21.72 6.73
N ASP A 344 12.39 -22.57 6.69
CA ASP A 344 12.54 -24.01 6.85
C ASP A 344 13.38 -24.63 5.71
N ASP A 345 14.22 -25.63 6.02
CA ASP A 345 15.21 -26.22 5.13
C ASP A 345 14.66 -26.71 3.79
N LYS A 346 13.42 -27.19 3.74
CA LYS A 346 12.76 -27.58 2.49
C LYS A 346 12.63 -26.45 1.47
N PHE A 347 12.67 -25.19 1.92
CA PHE A 347 12.67 -24.05 1.04
C PHE A 347 14.02 -23.86 0.33
N ASN A 348 15.11 -24.07 1.05
CA ASN A 348 16.48 -23.92 0.53
C ASN A 348 16.84 -24.96 -0.53
N GLU A 349 16.19 -26.15 -0.51
CA GLU A 349 16.41 -27.23 -1.48
C GLU A 349 15.62 -27.01 -2.80
N THR A 350 14.42 -26.45 -2.73
CA THR A 350 13.55 -26.24 -3.90
C THR A 350 13.96 -25.01 -4.71
N TYR A 351 14.43 -23.99 -4.02
CA TYR A 351 14.90 -22.75 -4.63
C TYR A 351 16.36 -22.60 -4.30
N SER A 352 17.23 -22.92 -5.25
CA SER A 352 18.70 -22.72 -5.13
C SER A 352 19.01 -21.22 -5.02
N LEU A 353 18.52 -20.59 -3.95
CA LEU A 353 19.03 -19.32 -3.50
C LEU A 353 20.49 -19.56 -3.13
N LYS A 354 21.40 -19.43 -4.10
CA LYS A 354 22.84 -19.53 -3.85
C LYS A 354 23.11 -18.63 -2.68
N LYS A 355 23.49 -19.24 -1.54
CA LYS A 355 24.10 -18.53 -0.43
C LYS A 355 25.23 -17.72 -1.04
N VAL A 356 25.06 -16.41 -1.10
CA VAL A 356 26.17 -15.51 -1.40
C VAL A 356 27.05 -15.60 -0.16
N ALA A 357 28.17 -16.30 -0.32
CA ALA A 357 29.20 -16.43 0.71
C ALA A 357 29.90 -15.09 0.94
#